data_a3fbf908c423823377daed7c3bf6135f
#
_entry.id   a3fbf908c423823377daed7c3bf6135f
#
_cell.length_a   1.000
_cell.length_b   1.000
_cell.length_c   1.000
_cell.angle_alpha   90.00
_cell.angle_beta   90.00
_cell.angle_gamma   90.00
#
_symmetry.space_group_name_H-M   'P 1'
#
loop_
_entity.id
_entity.type
_entity.pdbx_description
1 polymer ?
#
loop_
_entity_poly.entity_id
_entity_poly.type
_entity_poly.pdbx_seq_one_letter_code
_entity_poly.pdbx_strand_id
1 'polypeptide(L)'
;MKSAPLSHQRRTRSLLVAGLCLVILLPAFASRYDAPGDPMDEGMALVYPELVQHGAVPYRDFETVYGPGNWWLLSGVYAVFGTHIYVERTVGLLYRVVCLIAIFALARRWGLAVAGACMLLAGSILINTGPVALSWWGAMACALSSLWLLADSAMPWRCVGAGVIAGLAILFRVDVAPALCLAALPILWKLNWSCRLLLAGAAGVTAITPLLVVAYVVGVGPVLNDLFLLPVLHSSPARNLPFSGVDFRLLLFFAVHLVAVVLNVAAGIIAMRMFDDSRTTPVLLAVALLAAGITHQPYHRLDFIHLLFAAFLTISFLPVSLLVLASAVRGQLLRSSFSGPFCAGAAALLFLCMPSIRNGTIIALTHWIGKTPRSSFFVQQNDRGFPLRSPSVAVMVERMLEKLDLLSKPGERLFVGPADLRRTNYSDTFIYHLMPKLPPASPFLEMNPFSANAPGSRLSSDLEQADWIVLNRAWDDWPEQNRSRENGPDEPLRVIRNDFMLVEEYGSFELFRRKAKVGVD
;
A
#
# COMPACT_ATOMS: atom_id res chain seq x y z
N MET A 1 -22.24 12.31 -32.76
CA MET A 1 -23.04 13.19 -31.87
C MET A 1 -22.11 13.87 -30.88
N LYS A 2 -22.01 15.22 -30.92
CA LYS A 2 -21.26 15.99 -29.91
C LYS A 2 -21.95 15.80 -28.55
N SER A 3 -21.25 15.32 -27.56
CA SER A 3 -21.76 15.20 -26.19
C SER A 3 -22.09 16.59 -25.67
N ALA A 4 -23.36 16.89 -25.44
CA ALA A 4 -23.74 18.08 -24.70
C ALA A 4 -23.01 18.06 -23.34
N PRO A 5 -22.41 19.17 -22.88
CA PRO A 5 -21.83 19.25 -21.54
C PRO A 5 -22.92 18.87 -20.55
N LEU A 6 -22.53 18.04 -19.55
CA LEU A 6 -23.43 17.69 -18.45
C LEU A 6 -24.06 18.96 -17.93
N SER A 7 -25.39 19.08 -17.92
CA SER A 7 -26.08 20.26 -17.42
C SER A 7 -25.53 20.55 -16.00
N HIS A 8 -25.36 21.82 -15.67
CA HIS A 8 -24.83 22.27 -14.36
C HIS A 8 -25.52 21.52 -13.21
N GLN A 9 -26.82 21.28 -13.31
CA GLN A 9 -27.61 20.54 -12.35
C GLN A 9 -27.18 19.06 -12.15
N ARG A 10 -26.79 18.37 -13.23
CA ARG A 10 -26.30 16.97 -13.14
C ARG A 10 -24.93 16.91 -12.47
N ARG A 11 -24.06 17.88 -12.72
CA ARG A 11 -22.75 17.98 -12.08
C ARG A 11 -22.88 18.25 -10.59
N THR A 12 -23.75 19.20 -10.20
CA THR A 12 -24.02 19.51 -8.79
C THR A 12 -24.57 18.30 -8.02
N ARG A 13 -25.56 17.59 -8.59
CA ARG A 13 -26.10 16.37 -7.97
C ARG A 13 -25.03 15.29 -7.80
N SER A 14 -24.14 15.12 -8.76
CA SER A 14 -23.04 14.15 -8.67
C SER A 14 -22.07 14.50 -7.52
N LEU A 15 -21.70 15.76 -7.38
CA LEU A 15 -20.84 16.23 -6.29
C LEU A 15 -21.51 16.09 -4.93
N LEU A 16 -22.81 16.37 -4.83
CA LEU A 16 -23.57 16.20 -3.59
C LEU A 16 -23.62 14.74 -3.14
N VAL A 17 -23.89 13.79 -4.04
CA VAL A 17 -23.92 12.36 -3.69
C VAL A 17 -22.52 11.86 -3.27
N ALA A 18 -21.47 12.22 -4.02
CA ALA A 18 -20.11 11.86 -3.67
C ALA A 18 -19.70 12.46 -2.31
N GLY A 19 -20.01 13.75 -2.10
CA GLY A 19 -19.76 14.44 -0.82
C GLY A 19 -20.50 13.77 0.35
N LEU A 20 -21.77 13.41 0.17
CA LEU A 20 -22.54 12.69 1.19
C LEU A 20 -21.90 11.34 1.53
N CYS A 21 -21.48 10.56 0.54
CA CYS A 21 -20.78 9.30 0.77
C CYS A 21 -19.48 9.51 1.55
N LEU A 22 -18.70 10.54 1.23
CA LEU A 22 -17.49 10.88 2.00
C LEU A 22 -17.81 11.26 3.42
N VAL A 23 -18.83 12.10 3.65
CA VAL A 23 -19.27 12.49 5.01
C VAL A 23 -19.67 11.27 5.84
N ILE A 24 -20.31 10.27 5.25
CA ILE A 24 -20.67 9.01 5.92
C ILE A 24 -19.42 8.18 6.29
N LEU A 25 -18.40 8.17 5.43
CA LEU A 25 -17.19 7.36 5.62
C LEU A 25 -16.14 8.04 6.50
N LEU A 26 -16.03 9.38 6.46
CA LEU A 26 -15.00 10.14 7.17
C LEU A 26 -14.89 9.83 8.67
N PRO A 27 -15.98 9.69 9.45
CA PRO A 27 -15.89 9.34 10.86
C PRO A 27 -15.14 8.02 11.11
N ALA A 28 -15.41 7.01 10.29
CA ALA A 28 -14.74 5.72 10.40
C ALA A 28 -13.27 5.78 9.98
N PHE A 29 -12.93 6.58 8.96
CA PHE A 29 -11.53 6.84 8.62
C PHE A 29 -10.82 7.65 9.71
N ALA A 30 -11.45 8.69 10.25
CA ALA A 30 -10.88 9.51 11.31
C ALA A 30 -10.52 8.68 12.56
N SER A 31 -11.35 7.68 12.91
CA SER A 31 -11.07 6.80 14.04
C SER A 31 -9.81 5.95 13.86
N ARG A 32 -9.31 5.79 12.65
CA ARG A 32 -8.08 5.05 12.35
C ARG A 32 -6.81 5.87 12.51
N TYR A 33 -6.92 7.18 12.66
CA TYR A 33 -5.75 8.05 12.87
C TYR A 33 -4.97 7.70 14.14
N ASP A 34 -5.66 7.21 15.17
CA ASP A 34 -5.05 6.77 16.43
C ASP A 34 -4.90 5.23 16.49
N ALA A 35 -5.03 4.52 15.37
CA ALA A 35 -4.79 3.08 15.36
C ALA A 35 -3.31 2.75 15.62
N PRO A 36 -3.00 1.57 16.19
CA PRO A 36 -1.62 1.12 16.32
C PRO A 36 -0.91 1.15 14.97
N GLY A 37 0.30 1.67 14.96
CA GLY A 37 1.17 1.70 13.78
C GLY A 37 1.71 0.32 13.45
N ASP A 38 2.08 0.13 12.19
CA ASP A 38 2.89 -0.99 11.76
C ASP A 38 4.37 -0.65 11.93
N PRO A 39 5.12 -1.35 12.79
CA PRO A 39 6.49 -0.99 13.11
C PRO A 39 7.43 -0.94 11.89
N MET A 40 7.21 -1.79 10.88
CA MET A 40 8.02 -1.83 9.68
C MET A 40 7.42 -0.98 8.56
N ASP A 41 6.20 -1.28 8.10
CA ASP A 41 5.61 -0.65 6.91
C ASP A 41 5.36 0.86 7.11
N GLU A 42 4.81 1.26 8.26
CA GLU A 42 4.61 2.67 8.58
C GLU A 42 5.93 3.34 9.00
N GLY A 43 6.81 2.57 9.66
CA GLY A 43 8.19 3.00 9.93
C GLY A 43 8.93 3.38 8.64
N MET A 44 8.85 2.57 7.59
CA MET A 44 9.43 2.88 6.28
C MET A 44 8.83 4.14 5.65
N ALA A 45 7.50 4.29 5.74
CA ALA A 45 6.81 5.45 5.20
C ALA A 45 7.23 6.77 5.89
N LEU A 46 7.73 6.70 7.13
CA LEU A 46 8.29 7.84 7.86
C LEU A 46 9.78 8.04 7.55
N VAL A 47 10.57 6.96 7.54
CA VAL A 47 12.04 7.02 7.50
C VAL A 47 12.59 7.23 6.08
N TYR A 48 12.12 6.48 5.07
CA TYR A 48 12.68 6.58 3.72
C TYR A 48 12.52 7.96 3.07
N PRO A 49 11.34 8.62 3.17
CA PRO A 49 11.19 9.98 2.66
C PRO A 49 12.11 10.99 3.35
N GLU A 50 12.36 10.82 4.65
CA GLU A 50 13.27 11.67 5.41
C GLU A 50 14.72 11.43 4.99
N LEU A 51 15.13 10.19 4.79
CA LEU A 51 16.46 9.88 4.24
C LEU A 51 16.66 10.54 2.86
N VAL A 52 15.62 10.51 2.01
CA VAL A 52 15.63 11.21 0.71
C VAL A 52 15.80 12.72 0.87
N GLN A 53 15.16 13.35 1.86
CA GLN A 53 15.37 14.78 2.16
C GLN A 53 16.84 15.10 2.53
N HIS A 54 17.50 14.16 3.17
CA HIS A 54 18.92 14.31 3.54
C HIS A 54 19.89 13.84 2.44
N GLY A 55 19.38 13.62 1.22
CA GLY A 55 20.18 13.30 0.03
C GLY A 55 20.45 11.82 -0.19
N ALA A 56 19.81 10.93 0.59
CA ALA A 56 19.91 9.50 0.34
C ALA A 56 19.18 9.10 -0.97
N VAL A 57 19.77 8.18 -1.70
CA VAL A 57 19.27 7.70 -2.98
C VAL A 57 18.76 6.27 -2.82
N PRO A 58 17.48 5.98 -3.19
CA PRO A 58 16.92 4.62 -3.18
C PRO A 58 17.85 3.63 -3.93
N TYR A 59 17.87 2.39 -3.49
CA TYR A 59 18.67 1.27 -4.06
C TYR A 59 20.18 1.38 -3.84
N ARG A 60 20.67 2.48 -3.27
CA ARG A 60 22.07 2.63 -2.85
C ARG A 60 22.19 2.78 -1.34
N ASP A 61 21.47 3.76 -0.78
CA ASP A 61 21.58 4.15 0.63
C ASP A 61 20.54 3.44 1.51
N PHE A 62 19.46 2.97 0.91
CA PHE A 62 18.52 2.05 1.50
C PHE A 62 17.92 1.10 0.43
N GLU A 63 17.76 -0.17 0.83
CA GLU A 63 17.13 -1.20 0.01
C GLU A 63 15.62 -1.01 0.02
N THR A 64 14.98 -1.10 -1.13
CA THR A 64 13.52 -1.10 -1.22
C THR A 64 13.04 -1.81 -2.48
N VAL A 65 12.01 -2.64 -2.33
CA VAL A 65 11.35 -3.36 -3.44
C VAL A 65 10.29 -2.51 -4.15
N TYR A 66 10.10 -1.29 -3.71
CA TYR A 66 9.09 -0.37 -4.26
C TYR A 66 9.72 0.67 -5.18
N GLY A 67 8.92 1.19 -6.12
CA GLY A 67 9.33 2.32 -6.93
C GLY A 67 9.52 3.59 -6.09
N PRO A 68 10.38 4.53 -6.53
CA PRO A 68 10.75 5.70 -5.72
C PRO A 68 9.64 6.75 -5.61
N GLY A 69 8.56 6.63 -6.40
CA GLY A 69 7.52 7.66 -6.50
C GLY A 69 6.85 8.01 -5.18
N ASN A 70 6.57 7.00 -4.33
CA ASN A 70 5.96 7.25 -3.03
C ASN A 70 6.93 7.98 -2.08
N TRP A 71 8.19 7.57 -2.06
CA TRP A 71 9.21 8.17 -1.21
C TRP A 71 9.47 9.62 -1.57
N TRP A 72 9.51 9.96 -2.85
CA TRP A 72 9.67 11.33 -3.32
C TRP A 72 8.44 12.19 -3.04
N LEU A 73 7.22 11.65 -3.21
CA LEU A 73 6.01 12.38 -2.88
C LEU A 73 5.96 12.70 -1.39
N LEU A 74 6.16 11.68 -0.53
CA LEU A 74 6.18 11.86 0.92
C LEU A 74 7.32 12.79 1.35
N SER A 75 8.51 12.69 0.76
CA SER A 75 9.63 13.59 1.00
C SER A 75 9.24 15.05 0.73
N GLY A 76 8.59 15.31 -0.42
CA GLY A 76 8.09 16.65 -0.75
C GLY A 76 7.03 17.15 0.25
N VAL A 77 6.13 16.28 0.70
CA VAL A 77 5.11 16.62 1.72
C VAL A 77 5.78 16.93 3.07
N TYR A 78 6.76 16.12 3.49
CA TYR A 78 7.47 16.31 4.75
C TYR A 78 8.36 17.55 4.75
N ALA A 79 8.88 17.96 3.59
CA ALA A 79 9.61 19.24 3.46
C ALA A 79 8.73 20.45 3.80
N VAL A 80 7.40 20.35 3.62
CA VAL A 80 6.45 21.43 3.88
C VAL A 80 5.80 21.33 5.26
N PHE A 81 5.43 20.11 5.68
CA PHE A 81 4.61 19.88 6.87
C PHE A 81 5.37 19.19 8.02
N GLY A 82 6.63 18.84 7.82
CA GLY A 82 7.43 18.08 8.77
C GLY A 82 7.17 16.57 8.72
N THR A 83 8.13 15.80 9.25
CA THR A 83 8.05 14.33 9.32
C THR A 83 7.29 13.92 10.58
N HIS A 84 5.97 13.77 10.45
CA HIS A 84 5.08 13.36 11.53
C HIS A 84 4.14 12.26 11.07
N ILE A 85 3.82 11.32 11.96
CA ILE A 85 2.90 10.21 11.66
C ILE A 85 1.52 10.69 11.18
N TYR A 86 1.02 11.81 11.72
CA TYR A 86 -0.27 12.35 11.27
C TYR A 86 -0.21 12.97 9.87
N VAL A 87 0.93 13.49 9.45
CA VAL A 87 1.15 13.97 8.07
C VAL A 87 1.19 12.76 7.12
N GLU A 88 1.92 11.73 7.48
CA GLU A 88 1.97 10.46 6.76
C GLU A 88 0.56 9.87 6.57
N ARG A 89 -0.19 9.69 7.67
CA ARG A 89 -1.56 9.15 7.67
C ARG A 89 -2.54 10.01 6.89
N THR A 90 -2.34 11.33 6.85
CA THR A 90 -3.14 12.23 6.01
C THR A 90 -2.92 11.93 4.53
N VAL A 91 -1.69 11.72 4.09
CA VAL A 91 -1.39 11.30 2.70
C VAL A 91 -2.03 9.94 2.41
N GLY A 92 -1.91 8.98 3.32
CA GLY A 92 -2.55 7.68 3.19
C GLY A 92 -4.07 7.75 3.08
N LEU A 93 -4.71 8.63 3.83
CA LEU A 93 -6.14 8.91 3.69
C LEU A 93 -6.48 9.56 2.35
N LEU A 94 -5.67 10.53 1.89
CA LEU A 94 -5.87 11.18 0.59
C LEU A 94 -5.80 10.17 -0.55
N TYR A 95 -4.89 9.21 -0.53
CA TYR A 95 -4.86 8.12 -1.52
C TYR A 95 -6.19 7.35 -1.56
N ARG A 96 -6.75 7.00 -0.39
CA ARG A 96 -8.02 6.28 -0.29
C ARG A 96 -9.20 7.13 -0.75
N VAL A 97 -9.24 8.41 -0.42
CA VAL A 97 -10.26 9.35 -0.90
C VAL A 97 -10.21 9.47 -2.42
N VAL A 98 -9.02 9.57 -3.03
CA VAL A 98 -8.87 9.59 -4.49
C VAL A 98 -9.37 8.27 -5.11
N CYS A 99 -9.05 7.10 -4.53
CA CYS A 99 -9.62 5.82 -4.97
C CYS A 99 -11.16 5.84 -4.94
N LEU A 100 -11.76 6.31 -3.85
CA LEU A 100 -13.22 6.38 -3.68
C LEU A 100 -13.87 7.32 -4.71
N ILE A 101 -13.30 8.49 -4.93
CA ILE A 101 -13.77 9.45 -5.94
C ILE A 101 -13.67 8.85 -7.35
N ALA A 102 -12.55 8.16 -7.64
CA ALA A 102 -12.37 7.51 -8.94
C ALA A 102 -13.36 6.36 -9.15
N ILE A 103 -13.61 5.51 -8.14
CA ILE A 103 -14.63 4.46 -8.16
C ILE A 103 -16.02 5.07 -8.41
N PHE A 104 -16.39 6.12 -7.68
CA PHE A 104 -17.64 6.84 -7.89
C PHE A 104 -17.74 7.37 -9.32
N ALA A 105 -16.69 8.04 -9.80
CA ALA A 105 -16.64 8.63 -11.13
C ALA A 105 -16.71 7.59 -12.26
N LEU A 106 -16.13 6.41 -12.06
CA LEU A 106 -16.25 5.27 -12.97
C LEU A 106 -17.65 4.63 -12.90
N ALA A 107 -18.22 4.44 -11.72
CA ALA A 107 -19.53 3.79 -11.55
C ALA A 107 -20.74 4.68 -11.88
N ARG A 108 -20.62 6.03 -11.87
CA ARG A 108 -21.74 6.96 -12.13
C ARG A 108 -22.41 6.79 -13.50
N ARG A 109 -21.76 6.08 -14.43
CA ARG A 109 -22.29 5.74 -15.75
C ARG A 109 -23.54 4.86 -15.66
N TRP A 110 -23.68 4.11 -14.58
CA TRP A 110 -24.84 3.28 -14.27
C TRP A 110 -25.86 3.98 -13.36
N GLY A 111 -25.60 5.23 -12.97
CA GLY A 111 -26.46 6.07 -12.14
C GLY A 111 -25.79 6.53 -10.84
N LEU A 112 -26.28 7.64 -10.27
CA LEU A 112 -25.68 8.21 -9.05
C LEU A 112 -25.85 7.33 -7.81
N ALA A 113 -27.02 6.68 -7.67
CA ALA A 113 -27.25 5.75 -6.56
C ALA A 113 -26.35 4.51 -6.66
N VAL A 114 -26.13 4.00 -7.87
CA VAL A 114 -25.18 2.90 -8.13
C VAL A 114 -23.75 3.31 -7.76
N ALA A 115 -23.34 4.51 -8.19
CA ALA A 115 -22.02 5.04 -7.84
C ALA A 115 -21.84 5.20 -6.32
N GLY A 116 -22.86 5.70 -5.63
CA GLY A 116 -22.88 5.79 -4.17
C GLY A 116 -22.74 4.42 -3.50
N ALA A 117 -23.48 3.42 -3.96
CA ALA A 117 -23.38 2.05 -3.44
C ALA A 117 -21.98 1.45 -3.61
N CYS A 118 -21.38 1.60 -4.79
CA CYS A 118 -19.99 1.16 -5.05
C CYS A 118 -19.00 1.88 -4.15
N MET A 119 -19.12 3.21 -4.00
CA MET A 119 -18.24 4.02 -3.18
C MET A 119 -18.34 3.67 -1.69
N LEU A 120 -19.54 3.48 -1.16
CA LEU A 120 -19.74 3.10 0.25
C LEU A 120 -19.21 1.69 0.52
N LEU A 121 -19.43 0.74 -0.39
CA LEU A 121 -18.89 -0.61 -0.25
C LEU A 121 -17.35 -0.61 -0.33
N ALA A 122 -16.75 0.11 -1.28
CA ALA A 122 -15.30 0.28 -1.35
C ALA A 122 -14.76 0.92 -0.06
N GLY A 123 -15.42 1.98 0.44
CA GLY A 123 -15.02 2.67 1.66
C GLY A 123 -15.04 1.77 2.89
N SER A 124 -16.07 0.92 3.03
CA SER A 124 -16.14 -0.05 4.14
C SER A 124 -14.98 -1.06 4.12
N ILE A 125 -14.49 -1.43 2.94
CA ILE A 125 -13.31 -2.29 2.80
C ILE A 125 -12.04 -1.51 3.13
N LEU A 126 -11.87 -0.30 2.56
CA LEU A 126 -10.68 0.54 2.73
C LEU A 126 -10.45 1.00 4.18
N ILE A 127 -11.49 1.21 4.98
CA ILE A 127 -11.39 1.51 6.41
C ILE A 127 -10.61 0.42 7.16
N ASN A 128 -10.69 -0.83 6.71
CA ASN A 128 -10.04 -1.97 7.33
C ASN A 128 -8.58 -2.17 6.91
N THR A 129 -8.05 -1.32 6.01
CA THR A 129 -6.65 -1.37 5.54
C THR A 129 -5.70 -0.43 6.29
N GLY A 130 -6.17 0.21 7.36
CA GLY A 130 -5.39 1.18 8.12
C GLY A 130 -5.19 2.53 7.38
N PRO A 131 -4.53 3.51 8.01
CA PRO A 131 -4.32 4.85 7.45
C PRO A 131 -3.02 5.01 6.65
N VAL A 132 -2.09 4.05 6.72
CA VAL A 132 -0.71 4.16 6.22
C VAL A 132 -0.64 4.54 4.73
N ALA A 133 0.27 5.46 4.37
CA ALA A 133 0.53 5.91 3.00
C ALA A 133 1.40 4.93 2.22
N LEU A 134 0.95 3.68 2.13
CA LEU A 134 1.64 2.64 1.35
C LEU A 134 1.69 3.01 -0.13
N SER A 135 2.80 2.68 -0.79
CA SER A 135 2.98 2.82 -2.25
C SER A 135 1.84 2.17 -3.04
N TRP A 136 1.23 1.09 -2.51
CA TRP A 136 0.07 0.42 -3.09
C TRP A 136 -1.13 1.36 -3.28
N TRP A 137 -1.48 2.12 -2.24
CA TRP A 137 -2.66 3.01 -2.32
C TRP A 137 -2.42 4.20 -3.23
N GLY A 138 -1.21 4.74 -3.27
CA GLY A 138 -0.81 5.76 -4.24
C GLY A 138 -0.91 5.24 -5.67
N ALA A 139 -0.39 4.03 -5.94
CA ALA A 139 -0.49 3.38 -7.24
C ALA A 139 -1.94 3.13 -7.66
N MET A 140 -2.81 2.63 -6.75
CA MET A 140 -4.23 2.41 -7.05
C MET A 140 -5.00 3.72 -7.28
N ALA A 141 -4.73 4.76 -6.51
CA ALA A 141 -5.30 6.08 -6.73
C ALA A 141 -4.96 6.63 -8.12
N CYS A 142 -3.71 6.49 -8.54
CA CYS A 142 -3.25 6.87 -9.87
C CYS A 142 -3.87 5.96 -10.96
N ALA A 143 -3.87 4.64 -10.78
CA ALA A 143 -4.42 3.70 -11.75
C ALA A 143 -5.90 3.96 -12.05
N LEU A 144 -6.72 4.09 -11.01
CA LEU A 144 -8.16 4.36 -11.14
C LEU A 144 -8.42 5.76 -11.73
N SER A 145 -7.62 6.77 -11.36
CA SER A 145 -7.72 8.12 -11.93
C SER A 145 -7.36 8.14 -13.42
N SER A 146 -6.34 7.39 -13.83
CA SER A 146 -5.98 7.22 -15.24
C SER A 146 -7.13 6.59 -16.04
N LEU A 147 -7.72 5.49 -15.54
CA LEU A 147 -8.88 4.85 -16.18
C LEU A 147 -10.08 5.81 -16.27
N TRP A 148 -10.34 6.59 -15.24
CA TRP A 148 -11.41 7.59 -15.27
C TRP A 148 -11.19 8.65 -16.34
N LEU A 149 -9.98 9.20 -16.47
CA LEU A 149 -9.65 10.18 -17.52
C LEU A 149 -9.86 9.63 -18.93
N LEU A 150 -9.42 8.38 -19.17
CA LEU A 150 -9.58 7.71 -20.46
C LEU A 150 -11.05 7.41 -20.79
N ALA A 151 -11.84 7.10 -19.78
CA ALA A 151 -13.22 6.68 -19.97
C ALA A 151 -14.19 7.81 -20.39
N ASP A 152 -13.86 9.07 -20.14
CA ASP A 152 -14.77 10.21 -20.39
C ASP A 152 -14.65 10.79 -21.80
N SER A 153 -13.49 10.80 -22.43
CA SER A 153 -13.33 11.25 -23.83
C SER A 153 -11.93 10.96 -24.39
N ALA A 154 -11.86 10.80 -25.72
CA ALA A 154 -10.62 10.63 -26.47
C ALA A 154 -9.95 11.98 -26.85
N MET A 155 -10.01 12.99 -25.99
CA MET A 155 -9.29 14.25 -26.23
C MET A 155 -7.79 14.04 -25.99
N PRO A 156 -6.89 14.58 -26.85
CA PRO A 156 -5.44 14.39 -26.73
C PRO A 156 -4.88 14.72 -25.36
N TRP A 157 -5.28 15.84 -24.75
CA TRP A 157 -4.82 16.23 -23.42
C TRP A 157 -5.21 15.25 -22.31
N ARG A 158 -6.37 14.57 -22.44
CA ARG A 158 -6.77 13.51 -21.50
C ARG A 158 -5.95 12.24 -21.68
N CYS A 159 -5.59 11.90 -22.90
CA CYS A 159 -4.70 10.77 -23.17
C CYS A 159 -3.31 11.02 -22.58
N VAL A 160 -2.77 12.24 -22.72
CA VAL A 160 -1.51 12.65 -22.08
C VAL A 160 -1.64 12.61 -20.56
N GLY A 161 -2.67 13.26 -19.99
CA GLY A 161 -2.88 13.27 -18.55
C GLY A 161 -3.07 11.88 -17.94
N ALA A 162 -3.84 11.01 -18.62
CA ALA A 162 -4.01 9.62 -18.20
C ALA A 162 -2.68 8.85 -18.28
N GLY A 163 -1.87 9.10 -19.33
CA GLY A 163 -0.54 8.51 -19.46
C GLY A 163 0.38 8.94 -18.32
N VAL A 164 0.47 10.23 -18.03
CA VAL A 164 1.27 10.75 -16.90
C VAL A 164 0.85 10.07 -15.61
N ILE A 165 -0.46 10.03 -15.32
CA ILE A 165 -0.96 9.42 -14.08
C ILE A 165 -0.74 7.89 -14.06
N ALA A 166 -0.85 7.19 -15.21
CA ALA A 166 -0.49 5.77 -15.30
C ALA A 166 1.01 5.54 -15.06
N GLY A 167 1.86 6.41 -15.61
CA GLY A 167 3.31 6.38 -15.34
C GLY A 167 3.64 6.61 -13.86
N LEU A 168 2.93 7.51 -13.18
CA LEU A 168 3.06 7.68 -11.74
C LEU A 168 2.65 6.41 -10.97
N ALA A 169 1.55 5.73 -11.36
CA ALA A 169 1.16 4.47 -10.74
C ALA A 169 2.28 3.42 -10.83
N ILE A 170 2.94 3.31 -12.00
CA ILE A 170 4.08 2.41 -12.20
C ILE A 170 5.28 2.86 -11.38
N LEU A 171 5.54 4.17 -11.29
CA LEU A 171 6.64 4.71 -10.49
C LEU A 171 6.45 4.49 -8.99
N PHE A 172 5.21 4.39 -8.50
CA PHE A 172 4.90 3.97 -7.13
C PHE A 172 5.10 2.45 -6.94
N ARG A 173 4.58 1.66 -7.90
CA ARG A 173 4.57 0.19 -7.83
C ARG A 173 4.72 -0.40 -9.23
N VAL A 174 5.89 -0.94 -9.52
CA VAL A 174 6.19 -1.53 -10.84
C VAL A 174 5.30 -2.76 -11.14
N ASP A 175 4.98 -3.54 -10.12
CA ASP A 175 4.12 -4.73 -10.22
C ASP A 175 2.65 -4.43 -10.60
N VAL A 176 2.23 -3.16 -10.56
CA VAL A 176 0.92 -2.73 -11.06
C VAL A 176 0.90 -2.56 -12.58
N ALA A 177 2.06 -2.42 -13.24
CA ALA A 177 2.13 -2.17 -14.68
C ALA A 177 1.42 -3.23 -15.53
N PRO A 178 1.59 -4.56 -15.32
CA PRO A 178 0.84 -5.57 -16.08
C PRO A 178 -0.67 -5.45 -15.93
N ALA A 179 -1.16 -5.19 -14.70
CA ALA A 179 -2.58 -5.02 -14.43
C ALA A 179 -3.15 -3.76 -15.12
N LEU A 180 -2.39 -2.65 -15.15
CA LEU A 180 -2.75 -1.44 -15.90
C LEU A 180 -2.78 -1.67 -17.41
N CYS A 181 -1.81 -2.39 -17.96
CA CYS A 181 -1.78 -2.74 -19.38
C CYS A 181 -3.03 -3.56 -19.76
N LEU A 182 -3.37 -4.58 -18.97
CA LEU A 182 -4.59 -5.37 -19.18
C LEU A 182 -5.85 -4.49 -19.12
N ALA A 183 -5.94 -3.64 -18.10
CA ALA A 183 -7.08 -2.73 -17.91
C ALA A 183 -7.23 -1.71 -19.04
N ALA A 184 -6.14 -1.27 -19.64
CA ALA A 184 -6.16 -0.32 -20.74
C ALA A 184 -6.70 -0.93 -22.06
N LEU A 185 -6.55 -2.23 -22.29
CA LEU A 185 -6.88 -2.88 -23.58
C LEU A 185 -8.30 -2.57 -24.08
N PRO A 186 -9.39 -2.71 -23.29
CA PRO A 186 -10.74 -2.44 -23.78
C PRO A 186 -10.94 -0.99 -24.21
N ILE A 187 -10.27 -0.05 -23.52
CA ILE A 187 -10.36 1.38 -23.79
C ILE A 187 -9.49 1.73 -25.01
N LEU A 188 -8.26 1.22 -25.07
CA LEU A 188 -7.34 1.42 -26.18
C LEU A 188 -7.94 0.96 -27.50
N TRP A 189 -8.71 -0.12 -27.51
CA TRP A 189 -9.40 -0.61 -28.71
C TRP A 189 -10.32 0.46 -29.34
N LYS A 190 -10.89 1.35 -28.53
CA LYS A 190 -11.80 2.43 -28.97
C LYS A 190 -11.07 3.75 -29.26
N LEU A 191 -9.77 3.87 -28.92
CA LEU A 191 -8.98 5.07 -29.16
C LEU A 191 -8.34 5.06 -30.57
N ASN A 192 -8.20 6.26 -31.16
CA ASN A 192 -7.40 6.46 -32.36
C ASN A 192 -5.90 6.28 -32.06
N TRP A 193 -5.11 6.03 -33.11
CA TRP A 193 -3.67 5.73 -32.97
C TRP A 193 -2.89 6.85 -32.27
N SER A 194 -3.19 8.12 -32.59
CA SER A 194 -2.53 9.27 -31.96
C SER A 194 -2.75 9.31 -30.45
N CYS A 195 -3.97 9.05 -29.97
CA CYS A 195 -4.26 8.97 -28.53
C CYS A 195 -3.57 7.79 -27.85
N ARG A 196 -3.42 6.64 -28.54
CA ARG A 196 -2.67 5.49 -28.02
C ARG A 196 -1.19 5.84 -27.83
N LEU A 197 -0.58 6.49 -28.84
CA LEU A 197 0.82 6.92 -28.76
C LEU A 197 1.05 7.98 -27.68
N LEU A 198 0.15 8.97 -27.57
CA LEU A 198 0.22 10.00 -26.52
C LEU A 198 0.11 9.39 -25.12
N LEU A 199 -0.81 8.44 -24.92
CA LEU A 199 -0.96 7.73 -23.65
C LEU A 199 0.30 6.94 -23.32
N ALA A 200 0.75 6.08 -24.23
CA ALA A 200 1.90 5.21 -24.01
C ALA A 200 3.20 6.02 -23.84
N GLY A 201 3.40 7.04 -24.67
CA GLY A 201 4.56 7.94 -24.59
C GLY A 201 4.61 8.69 -23.27
N ALA A 202 3.48 9.28 -22.85
CA ALA A 202 3.40 9.99 -21.57
C ALA A 202 3.62 9.05 -20.38
N ALA A 203 3.03 7.85 -20.39
CA ALA A 203 3.23 6.85 -19.35
C ALA A 203 4.70 6.39 -19.29
N GLY A 204 5.29 6.08 -20.44
CA GLY A 204 6.68 5.67 -20.54
C GLY A 204 7.65 6.76 -20.06
N VAL A 205 7.48 7.99 -20.51
CA VAL A 205 8.34 9.12 -20.06
C VAL A 205 8.22 9.31 -18.55
N THR A 206 7.00 9.29 -18.00
CA THR A 206 6.79 9.51 -16.57
C THR A 206 7.34 8.37 -15.71
N ALA A 207 7.24 7.12 -16.14
CA ALA A 207 7.74 5.97 -15.37
C ALA A 207 9.25 5.76 -15.57
N ILE A 208 9.73 5.82 -16.82
CA ILE A 208 11.09 5.37 -17.17
C ILE A 208 12.12 6.45 -16.90
N THR A 209 11.84 7.74 -17.23
CA THR A 209 12.85 8.80 -17.08
C THR A 209 13.37 8.94 -15.65
N PRO A 210 12.52 8.97 -14.59
CA PRO A 210 13.01 9.02 -13.23
C PRO A 210 13.83 7.79 -12.83
N LEU A 211 13.44 6.60 -13.29
CA LEU A 211 14.21 5.37 -13.03
C LEU A 211 15.57 5.37 -13.72
N LEU A 212 15.65 5.93 -14.94
CA LEU A 212 16.93 6.10 -15.64
C LEU A 212 17.83 7.10 -14.92
N VAL A 213 17.28 8.19 -14.36
CA VAL A 213 18.05 9.15 -13.55
C VAL A 213 18.61 8.46 -12.32
N VAL A 214 17.81 7.66 -11.60
CA VAL A 214 18.30 6.88 -10.46
C VAL A 214 19.36 5.88 -10.91
N ALA A 215 19.12 5.14 -11.97
CA ALA A 215 20.08 4.16 -12.51
C ALA A 215 21.39 4.81 -12.97
N TYR A 216 21.35 6.03 -13.47
CA TYR A 216 22.56 6.79 -13.78
C TYR A 216 23.39 7.12 -12.53
N VAL A 217 22.74 7.44 -11.40
CA VAL A 217 23.39 7.79 -10.13
C VAL A 217 23.92 6.57 -9.39
N VAL A 218 23.15 5.49 -9.33
CA VAL A 218 23.44 4.32 -8.48
C VAL A 218 23.94 3.09 -9.26
N GLY A 219 23.87 3.14 -10.58
CA GLY A 219 24.11 2.00 -11.46
C GLY A 219 22.80 1.27 -11.82
N VAL A 220 22.80 0.63 -12.98
CA VAL A 220 21.64 -0.16 -13.48
C VAL A 220 21.41 -1.42 -12.64
N GLY A 221 22.50 -2.06 -12.18
CA GLY A 221 22.45 -3.32 -11.41
C GLY A 221 21.59 -3.23 -10.15
N PRO A 222 21.85 -2.32 -9.21
CA PRO A 222 21.03 -2.15 -8.00
C PRO A 222 19.55 -1.89 -8.30
N VAL A 223 19.23 -1.02 -9.27
CA VAL A 223 17.83 -0.71 -9.64
C VAL A 223 17.12 -1.95 -10.18
N LEU A 224 17.76 -2.73 -11.06
CA LEU A 224 17.19 -3.97 -11.56
C LEU A 224 17.07 -5.05 -10.48
N ASN A 225 18.08 -5.13 -9.60
CA ASN A 225 18.02 -6.06 -8.48
C ASN A 225 16.82 -5.77 -7.59
N ASP A 226 16.71 -4.55 -7.06
CA ASP A 226 15.73 -4.21 -6.03
C ASP A 226 14.29 -4.14 -6.58
N LEU A 227 14.09 -3.67 -7.81
CA LEU A 227 12.76 -3.55 -8.40
C LEU A 227 12.24 -4.83 -9.06
N PHE A 228 13.10 -5.72 -9.52
CA PHE A 228 12.68 -6.89 -10.31
C PHE A 228 13.21 -8.20 -9.74
N LEU A 229 14.52 -8.35 -9.54
CA LEU A 229 15.10 -9.63 -9.14
C LEU A 229 14.78 -9.95 -7.68
N LEU A 230 15.00 -9.01 -6.77
CA LEU A 230 14.72 -9.22 -5.35
C LEU A 230 13.23 -9.51 -5.09
N PRO A 231 12.25 -8.73 -5.59
CA PRO A 231 10.84 -9.04 -5.36
C PRO A 231 10.41 -10.38 -5.95
N VAL A 232 10.85 -10.72 -7.16
CA VAL A 232 10.37 -11.90 -7.89
C VAL A 232 11.10 -13.17 -7.47
N LEU A 233 12.44 -13.14 -7.35
CA LEU A 233 13.25 -14.33 -7.13
C LEU A 233 13.50 -14.64 -5.65
N HIS A 234 13.51 -13.62 -4.78
CA HIS A 234 13.87 -13.77 -3.37
C HIS A 234 12.73 -13.45 -2.42
N SER A 235 12.20 -12.22 -2.45
CA SER A 235 11.17 -11.79 -1.49
C SER A 235 9.84 -12.53 -1.70
N SER A 236 9.38 -12.71 -2.94
CA SER A 236 8.14 -13.44 -3.20
C SER A 236 8.21 -14.90 -2.72
N PRO A 237 9.23 -15.72 -3.07
CA PRO A 237 9.36 -17.06 -2.52
C PRO A 237 9.55 -17.07 -0.99
N ALA A 238 10.24 -16.09 -0.42
CA ALA A 238 10.50 -16.01 1.01
C ALA A 238 9.25 -15.68 1.81
N ARG A 239 8.40 -14.79 1.30
CA ARG A 239 7.22 -14.26 2.00
C ARG A 239 5.90 -14.87 1.53
N ASN A 240 5.93 -15.80 0.57
CA ASN A 240 4.74 -16.51 0.11
C ASN A 240 4.11 -17.29 1.27
N LEU A 241 2.80 -17.16 1.46
CA LEU A 241 2.06 -17.93 2.46
C LEU A 241 1.39 -19.13 1.78
N PRO A 242 1.67 -20.36 2.25
CA PRO A 242 1.02 -21.55 1.73
C PRO A 242 -0.49 -21.51 2.07
N PHE A 243 -1.32 -22.04 1.16
CA PHE A 243 -2.76 -22.19 1.43
C PHE A 243 -3.07 -23.22 2.52
N SER A 244 -2.13 -24.10 2.84
CA SER A 244 -2.26 -25.08 3.92
C SER A 244 -2.18 -24.38 5.29
N GLY A 245 -3.19 -24.61 6.13
CA GLY A 245 -3.25 -24.01 7.47
C GLY A 245 -3.89 -22.61 7.53
N VAL A 246 -4.34 -22.07 6.40
CA VAL A 246 -5.07 -20.79 6.36
C VAL A 246 -6.47 -20.97 6.98
N ASP A 247 -6.92 -19.99 7.77
CA ASP A 247 -8.29 -19.96 8.32
C ASP A 247 -9.34 -20.14 7.20
N PHE A 248 -10.28 -21.06 7.41
CA PHE A 248 -11.35 -21.37 6.46
C PHE A 248 -12.14 -20.11 6.04
N ARG A 249 -12.35 -19.16 6.95
CA ARG A 249 -13.05 -17.89 6.64
C ARG A 249 -12.28 -17.04 5.64
N LEU A 250 -10.96 -17.02 5.76
CA LEU A 250 -10.08 -16.30 4.83
C LEU A 250 -10.05 -16.99 3.47
N LEU A 251 -9.97 -18.33 3.44
CA LEU A 251 -10.09 -19.11 2.21
C LEU A 251 -11.45 -18.89 1.52
N LEU A 252 -12.55 -18.88 2.28
CA LEU A 252 -13.87 -18.59 1.74
C LEU A 252 -13.95 -17.16 1.18
N PHE A 253 -13.38 -16.17 1.87
CA PHE A 253 -13.34 -14.80 1.36
C PHE A 253 -12.51 -14.69 0.08
N PHE A 254 -11.39 -15.39 0.01
CA PHE A 254 -10.58 -15.46 -1.22
C PHE A 254 -11.34 -16.14 -2.37
N ALA A 255 -12.04 -17.24 -2.11
CA ALA A 255 -12.91 -17.89 -3.11
C ALA A 255 -14.02 -16.95 -3.62
N VAL A 256 -14.67 -16.22 -2.72
CA VAL A 256 -15.67 -15.17 -3.08
C VAL A 256 -15.04 -14.09 -3.94
N HIS A 257 -13.82 -13.65 -3.60
CA HIS A 257 -13.07 -12.68 -4.41
C HIS A 257 -12.81 -13.22 -5.83
N LEU A 258 -12.36 -14.46 -5.98
CA LEU A 258 -12.13 -15.07 -7.30
C LEU A 258 -13.41 -15.20 -8.12
N VAL A 259 -14.52 -15.64 -7.50
CA VAL A 259 -15.83 -15.67 -8.15
C VAL A 259 -16.25 -14.26 -8.60
N ALA A 260 -16.04 -13.25 -7.75
CA ALA A 260 -16.35 -11.87 -8.09
C ALA A 260 -15.50 -11.35 -9.26
N VAL A 261 -14.21 -11.72 -9.35
CA VAL A 261 -13.36 -11.42 -10.51
C VAL A 261 -13.96 -12.00 -11.79
N VAL A 262 -14.32 -13.29 -11.77
CA VAL A 262 -14.94 -13.97 -12.92
C VAL A 262 -16.24 -13.30 -13.33
N LEU A 263 -17.13 -13.00 -12.37
CA LEU A 263 -18.40 -12.31 -12.64
C LEU A 263 -18.18 -10.90 -13.20
N ASN A 264 -17.22 -10.14 -12.69
CA ASN A 264 -16.91 -8.81 -13.19
C ASN A 264 -16.38 -8.86 -14.64
N VAL A 265 -15.50 -9.79 -14.95
CA VAL A 265 -14.96 -9.98 -16.32
C VAL A 265 -16.08 -10.43 -17.27
N ALA A 266 -16.88 -11.42 -16.87
CA ALA A 266 -18.02 -11.89 -17.67
C ALA A 266 -19.03 -10.75 -17.93
N ALA A 267 -19.40 -9.99 -16.90
CA ALA A 267 -20.28 -8.84 -17.05
C ALA A 267 -19.68 -7.78 -17.98
N GLY A 268 -18.38 -7.50 -17.86
CA GLY A 268 -17.67 -6.59 -18.75
C GLY A 268 -17.71 -7.03 -20.22
N ILE A 269 -17.45 -8.30 -20.49
CA ILE A 269 -17.53 -8.88 -21.85
C ILE A 269 -18.97 -8.82 -22.39
N ILE A 270 -19.95 -9.18 -21.58
CA ILE A 270 -21.36 -9.13 -21.95
C ILE A 270 -21.80 -7.69 -22.23
N ALA A 271 -21.39 -6.74 -21.38
CA ALA A 271 -21.66 -5.33 -21.62
C ALA A 271 -21.11 -4.86 -22.97
N MET A 272 -19.88 -5.23 -23.31
CA MET A 272 -19.25 -4.91 -24.60
C MET A 272 -20.00 -5.47 -25.82
N ARG A 273 -20.69 -6.61 -25.68
CA ARG A 273 -21.40 -7.29 -26.78
C ARG A 273 -22.86 -6.83 -26.92
N MET A 274 -23.52 -6.57 -25.80
CA MET A 274 -24.97 -6.34 -25.80
C MET A 274 -25.36 -4.88 -25.84
N PHE A 275 -24.48 -3.99 -25.36
CA PHE A 275 -24.84 -2.57 -25.25
C PHE A 275 -23.92 -1.75 -26.15
N ASP A 276 -24.50 -1.15 -27.17
CA ASP A 276 -23.76 -0.30 -28.16
C ASP A 276 -23.41 1.10 -27.59
N ASP A 277 -23.21 1.21 -26.29
CA ASP A 277 -22.69 2.43 -25.67
C ASP A 277 -21.16 2.39 -25.65
N SER A 278 -20.57 3.04 -26.65
CA SER A 278 -19.12 3.09 -26.86
C SER A 278 -18.31 3.66 -25.68
N ARG A 279 -18.96 4.23 -24.67
CA ARG A 279 -18.30 4.90 -23.53
C ARG A 279 -18.42 4.16 -22.22
N THR A 280 -19.57 3.54 -21.95
CA THR A 280 -19.86 2.88 -20.68
C THR A 280 -19.31 1.45 -20.66
N THR A 281 -19.46 0.74 -21.77
CA THR A 281 -19.15 -0.68 -21.88
C THR A 281 -17.67 -1.04 -21.66
N PRO A 282 -16.68 -0.33 -22.23
CA PRO A 282 -15.27 -0.69 -22.03
C PRO A 282 -14.79 -0.43 -20.59
N VAL A 283 -15.45 0.46 -19.85
CA VAL A 283 -15.04 0.82 -18.49
C VAL A 283 -15.23 -0.33 -17.51
N LEU A 284 -16.35 -1.06 -17.58
CA LEU A 284 -16.59 -2.19 -16.69
C LEU A 284 -15.56 -3.29 -16.91
N LEU A 285 -15.26 -3.60 -18.18
CA LEU A 285 -14.22 -4.59 -18.51
C LEU A 285 -12.83 -4.11 -18.09
N ALA A 286 -12.51 -2.81 -18.27
CA ALA A 286 -11.24 -2.24 -17.85
C ALA A 286 -11.03 -2.36 -16.33
N VAL A 287 -12.04 -2.00 -15.53
CA VAL A 287 -12.00 -2.14 -14.07
C VAL A 287 -11.91 -3.62 -13.66
N ALA A 288 -12.65 -4.50 -14.32
CA ALA A 288 -12.60 -5.94 -14.06
C ALA A 288 -11.22 -6.55 -14.37
N LEU A 289 -10.57 -6.12 -15.45
CA LEU A 289 -9.22 -6.56 -15.81
C LEU A 289 -8.15 -5.99 -14.88
N LEU A 290 -8.31 -4.73 -14.40
CA LEU A 290 -7.45 -4.21 -13.33
C LEU A 290 -7.59 -5.07 -12.06
N ALA A 291 -8.82 -5.35 -11.64
CA ALA A 291 -9.10 -6.19 -10.47
C ALA A 291 -8.53 -7.61 -10.61
N ALA A 292 -8.65 -8.21 -11.81
CA ALA A 292 -8.04 -9.51 -12.11
C ALA A 292 -6.51 -9.44 -12.03
N GLY A 293 -5.88 -8.40 -12.61
CA GLY A 293 -4.44 -8.23 -12.63
C GLY A 293 -3.84 -8.05 -11.24
N ILE A 294 -4.52 -7.33 -10.34
CA ILE A 294 -4.04 -7.12 -8.95
C ILE A 294 -4.30 -8.32 -8.02
N THR A 295 -5.02 -9.36 -8.48
CA THR A 295 -5.27 -10.59 -7.70
C THR A 295 -3.97 -11.37 -7.40
N HIS A 296 -2.86 -11.07 -8.08
CA HIS A 296 -1.57 -11.65 -7.73
C HIS A 296 -1.16 -11.38 -6.27
N GLN A 297 -1.56 -10.25 -5.69
CA GLN A 297 -1.25 -9.90 -4.30
C GLN A 297 -1.76 -10.95 -3.28
N PRO A 298 -3.09 -11.22 -3.18
CA PRO A 298 -3.57 -12.27 -2.28
C PRO A 298 -3.20 -13.69 -2.75
N TYR A 299 -2.86 -13.90 -4.02
CA TYR A 299 -2.41 -15.21 -4.49
C TYR A 299 -1.02 -15.56 -3.94
N HIS A 300 -0.10 -14.60 -3.90
CA HIS A 300 1.23 -14.81 -3.34
C HIS A 300 1.24 -14.82 -1.81
N ARG A 301 0.41 -13.98 -1.20
CA ARG A 301 0.36 -13.83 0.26
C ARG A 301 -1.08 -13.75 0.72
N LEU A 302 -1.65 -14.92 1.04
CA LEU A 302 -3.03 -15.01 1.49
C LEU A 302 -3.13 -14.68 2.97
N ASP A 303 -3.16 -13.40 3.27
CA ASP A 303 -3.58 -12.84 4.55
C ASP A 303 -4.72 -11.83 4.35
N PHE A 304 -5.30 -11.37 5.46
CA PHE A 304 -6.46 -10.50 5.41
C PHE A 304 -6.16 -9.17 4.70
N ILE A 305 -5.01 -8.56 4.95
CA ILE A 305 -4.65 -7.23 4.40
C ILE A 305 -4.38 -7.32 2.89
N HIS A 306 -3.60 -8.31 2.44
CA HIS A 306 -3.32 -8.49 1.01
C HIS A 306 -4.59 -8.86 0.22
N LEU A 307 -5.51 -9.60 0.85
CA LEU A 307 -6.81 -9.85 0.23
C LEU A 307 -7.63 -8.55 0.08
N LEU A 308 -7.62 -7.66 1.08
CA LEU A 308 -8.30 -6.37 0.96
C LEU A 308 -7.69 -5.47 -0.12
N PHE A 309 -6.37 -5.58 -0.39
CA PHE A 309 -5.69 -4.83 -1.47
C PHE A 309 -6.25 -5.11 -2.86
N ALA A 310 -6.81 -6.29 -3.09
CA ALA A 310 -7.47 -6.64 -4.35
C ALA A 310 -9.01 -6.56 -4.24
N ALA A 311 -9.57 -7.03 -3.12
CA ALA A 311 -11.02 -7.16 -2.94
C ALA A 311 -11.76 -5.82 -2.95
N PHE A 312 -11.12 -4.70 -2.54
CA PHE A 312 -11.77 -3.39 -2.52
C PHE A 312 -12.32 -2.99 -3.90
N LEU A 313 -11.60 -3.30 -4.96
CA LEU A 313 -12.02 -3.00 -6.33
C LEU A 313 -13.00 -4.05 -6.85
N THR A 314 -12.68 -5.33 -6.65
CA THR A 314 -13.48 -6.46 -7.14
C THR A 314 -14.88 -6.44 -6.55
N ILE A 315 -14.98 -6.33 -5.23
CA ILE A 315 -16.26 -6.39 -4.51
C ILE A 315 -17.09 -5.12 -4.74
N SER A 316 -16.45 -3.94 -4.82
CA SER A 316 -17.16 -2.68 -5.01
C SER A 316 -17.91 -2.59 -6.36
N PHE A 317 -17.40 -3.24 -7.40
CA PHE A 317 -18.04 -3.27 -8.73
C PHE A 317 -18.97 -4.48 -8.94
N LEU A 318 -18.99 -5.46 -8.04
CA LEU A 318 -19.87 -6.62 -8.14
C LEU A 318 -21.36 -6.24 -8.25
N PRO A 319 -21.91 -5.24 -7.52
CA PRO A 319 -23.29 -4.79 -7.73
C PRO A 319 -23.60 -4.36 -9.16
N VAL A 320 -22.65 -3.64 -9.82
CA VAL A 320 -22.80 -3.25 -11.23
C VAL A 320 -22.77 -4.48 -12.14
N SER A 321 -21.89 -5.41 -11.88
CA SER A 321 -21.74 -6.64 -12.67
C SER A 321 -22.99 -7.52 -12.56
N LEU A 322 -23.55 -7.68 -11.36
CA LEU A 322 -24.82 -8.39 -11.15
C LEU A 322 -25.98 -7.70 -11.88
N LEU A 323 -26.02 -6.37 -11.88
CA LEU A 323 -27.02 -5.61 -12.64
C LEU A 323 -26.92 -5.87 -14.14
N VAL A 324 -25.69 -5.85 -14.69
CA VAL A 324 -25.44 -6.12 -16.12
C VAL A 324 -25.84 -7.55 -16.48
N LEU A 325 -25.47 -8.55 -15.67
CA LEU A 325 -25.83 -9.95 -15.89
C LEU A 325 -27.35 -10.16 -15.82
N ALA A 326 -28.04 -9.57 -14.84
CA ALA A 326 -29.49 -9.63 -14.73
C ALA A 326 -30.18 -8.95 -15.92
N SER A 327 -29.61 -7.85 -16.43
CA SER A 327 -30.11 -7.17 -17.65
C SER A 327 -29.94 -8.04 -18.89
N ALA A 328 -28.84 -8.77 -18.99
CA ALA A 328 -28.56 -9.67 -20.10
C ALA A 328 -29.56 -10.84 -20.16
N VAL A 329 -29.86 -11.44 -19.02
CA VAL A 329 -30.88 -12.53 -18.94
C VAL A 329 -32.27 -12.05 -19.39
N ARG A 330 -32.60 -10.78 -19.14
CA ARG A 330 -33.90 -10.20 -19.54
C ARG A 330 -33.91 -9.67 -20.98
N GLY A 331 -32.78 -9.67 -21.67
CA GLY A 331 -32.66 -9.16 -23.03
C GLY A 331 -32.80 -7.63 -23.14
N GLN A 332 -32.81 -6.89 -22.03
CA GLN A 332 -32.96 -5.43 -22.00
C GLN A 332 -32.30 -4.82 -20.75
N LEU A 333 -31.75 -3.62 -20.90
CA LEU A 333 -31.23 -2.86 -19.76
C LEU A 333 -32.35 -2.60 -18.74
N LEU A 334 -32.09 -2.95 -17.50
CA LEU A 334 -33.00 -2.64 -16.40
C LEU A 334 -33.15 -1.13 -16.28
N ARG A 335 -34.39 -0.66 -16.11
CA ARG A 335 -34.73 0.76 -16.01
C ARG A 335 -33.88 1.44 -14.93
N SER A 336 -33.47 2.68 -15.17
CA SER A 336 -32.65 3.46 -14.25
C SER A 336 -33.25 3.59 -12.84
N SER A 337 -34.59 3.58 -12.72
CA SER A 337 -35.32 3.58 -11.46
C SER A 337 -35.12 2.30 -10.62
N PHE A 338 -34.79 1.17 -11.25
CA PHE A 338 -34.55 -0.10 -10.56
C PHE A 338 -33.07 -0.33 -10.25
N SER A 339 -32.17 0.19 -11.07
CA SER A 339 -30.72 -0.08 -10.95
C SER A 339 -30.13 0.41 -9.63
N GLY A 340 -30.54 1.58 -9.14
CA GLY A 340 -30.08 2.14 -7.87
C GLY A 340 -30.44 1.27 -6.66
N PRO A 341 -31.74 0.98 -6.43
CA PRO A 341 -32.18 0.10 -5.34
C PRO A 341 -31.56 -1.31 -5.41
N PHE A 342 -31.46 -1.90 -6.62
CA PHE A 342 -30.80 -3.18 -6.82
C PHE A 342 -29.35 -3.18 -6.37
N CYS A 343 -28.55 -2.21 -6.84
CA CYS A 343 -27.13 -2.11 -6.47
C CYS A 343 -26.94 -1.76 -4.99
N ALA A 344 -27.80 -0.91 -4.41
CA ALA A 344 -27.78 -0.60 -2.98
C ALA A 344 -28.07 -1.84 -2.15
N GLY A 345 -29.10 -2.62 -2.51
CA GLY A 345 -29.42 -3.89 -1.86
C GLY A 345 -28.31 -4.93 -1.97
N ALA A 346 -27.71 -5.08 -3.17
CA ALA A 346 -26.57 -5.97 -3.38
C ALA A 346 -25.35 -5.53 -2.55
N ALA A 347 -25.04 -4.23 -2.50
CA ALA A 347 -23.95 -3.71 -1.69
C ALA A 347 -24.18 -3.93 -0.19
N ALA A 348 -25.40 -3.69 0.29
CA ALA A 348 -25.79 -3.95 1.68
C ALA A 348 -25.67 -5.44 2.02
N LEU A 349 -26.15 -6.33 1.15
CA LEU A 349 -26.02 -7.77 1.33
C LEU A 349 -24.56 -8.21 1.40
N LEU A 350 -23.71 -7.74 0.46
CA LEU A 350 -22.28 -8.03 0.45
C LEU A 350 -21.61 -7.54 1.76
N PHE A 351 -21.91 -6.32 2.20
CA PHE A 351 -21.40 -5.80 3.47
C PHE A 351 -21.81 -6.67 4.67
N LEU A 352 -23.08 -7.10 4.73
CA LEU A 352 -23.58 -7.97 5.79
C LEU A 352 -22.94 -9.37 5.76
N CYS A 353 -22.70 -9.90 4.57
CA CYS A 353 -22.07 -11.22 4.37
C CYS A 353 -20.55 -11.23 4.59
N MET A 354 -19.91 -10.07 4.81
CA MET A 354 -18.48 -9.96 5.12
C MET A 354 -18.25 -9.57 6.60
N PRO A 355 -18.30 -10.53 7.55
CA PRO A 355 -18.29 -10.21 9.00
C PRO A 355 -17.08 -9.41 9.43
N SER A 356 -15.88 -9.72 8.92
CA SER A 356 -14.65 -9.02 9.27
C SER A 356 -14.69 -7.54 8.84
N ILE A 357 -15.17 -7.26 7.62
CA ILE A 357 -15.33 -5.89 7.10
C ILE A 357 -16.39 -5.13 7.91
N ARG A 358 -17.55 -5.75 8.11
CA ARG A 358 -18.65 -5.17 8.87
C ARG A 358 -18.21 -4.83 10.30
N ASN A 359 -17.64 -5.80 11.00
CA ASN A 359 -17.23 -5.62 12.39
C ASN A 359 -16.12 -4.56 12.52
N GLY A 360 -15.12 -4.58 11.64
CA GLY A 360 -14.08 -3.56 11.63
C GLY A 360 -14.62 -2.16 11.35
N THR A 361 -15.61 -2.03 10.45
CA THR A 361 -16.27 -0.73 10.19
C THR A 361 -17.11 -0.27 11.39
N ILE A 362 -17.85 -1.18 12.05
CA ILE A 362 -18.62 -0.87 13.26
C ILE A 362 -17.69 -0.46 14.40
N ILE A 363 -16.58 -1.17 14.62
CA ILE A 363 -15.57 -0.81 15.61
C ILE A 363 -15.01 0.58 15.32
N ALA A 364 -14.69 0.90 14.07
CA ALA A 364 -14.21 2.22 13.70
C ALA A 364 -15.23 3.33 14.02
N LEU A 365 -16.51 3.11 13.71
CA LEU A 365 -17.58 4.05 14.04
C LEU A 365 -17.80 4.19 15.55
N THR A 366 -17.81 3.08 16.31
CA THR A 366 -17.99 3.10 17.77
C THR A 366 -16.80 3.74 18.48
N HIS A 367 -15.60 3.59 17.94
CA HIS A 367 -14.42 4.28 18.42
C HIS A 367 -14.55 5.80 18.21
N TRP A 368 -14.97 6.23 17.02
CA TRP A 368 -15.15 7.66 16.73
C TRP A 368 -16.16 8.34 17.66
N ILE A 369 -17.24 7.66 18.04
CA ILE A 369 -18.22 8.19 19.02
C ILE A 369 -17.83 7.96 20.48
N GLY A 370 -16.58 7.54 20.75
CA GLY A 370 -16.04 7.37 22.10
C GLY A 370 -16.58 6.16 22.88
N LYS A 371 -17.27 5.21 22.22
CA LYS A 371 -17.79 4.00 22.89
C LYS A 371 -16.76 2.89 23.05
N THR A 372 -15.67 2.94 22.30
CA THR A 372 -14.55 2.01 22.45
C THR A 372 -13.28 2.76 22.86
N PRO A 373 -12.45 2.22 23.78
CA PRO A 373 -11.22 2.88 24.19
C PRO A 373 -10.21 2.94 23.03
N ARG A 374 -9.24 3.85 23.15
CA ARG A 374 -8.10 3.90 22.24
C ARG A 374 -7.35 2.57 22.28
N SER A 375 -6.97 2.09 21.12
CA SER A 375 -6.26 0.80 20.95
C SER A 375 -4.75 0.99 20.81
N SER A 376 -4.24 2.21 20.95
CA SER A 376 -2.84 2.55 20.76
C SER A 376 -2.28 3.34 21.94
N PHE A 377 -0.99 3.15 22.16
CA PHE A 377 -0.19 3.83 23.19
C PHE A 377 0.97 4.51 22.47
N PHE A 378 1.02 5.84 22.54
CA PHE A 378 2.05 6.62 21.87
C PHE A 378 3.37 6.55 22.64
N VAL A 379 4.43 6.16 21.94
CA VAL A 379 5.81 6.41 22.35
C VAL A 379 6.22 7.75 21.78
N GLN A 380 6.79 8.62 22.62
CA GLN A 380 7.23 9.96 22.22
C GLN A 380 8.73 10.12 22.50
N GLN A 381 9.46 10.61 21.50
CA GLN A 381 10.88 10.93 21.60
C GLN A 381 11.23 12.06 20.60
N ASN A 382 11.98 13.06 21.05
CA ASN A 382 12.47 14.15 20.17
C ASN A 382 11.36 14.84 19.35
N ASP A 383 10.25 15.20 19.96
CA ASP A 383 9.05 15.79 19.34
C ASP A 383 8.38 14.91 18.27
N ARG A 384 8.72 13.63 18.23
CA ARG A 384 8.15 12.64 17.35
C ARG A 384 7.38 11.59 18.13
N GLY A 385 6.38 11.00 17.51
CA GLY A 385 5.56 9.98 18.14
C GLY A 385 5.24 8.83 17.23
N PHE A 386 5.11 7.64 17.83
CA PHE A 386 4.67 6.44 17.13
C PHE A 386 3.69 5.63 18.00
N PRO A 387 2.49 5.24 17.48
CA PRO A 387 1.48 4.53 18.25
C PRO A 387 1.73 3.02 18.22
N LEU A 388 1.97 2.42 19.37
CA LEU A 388 2.10 0.98 19.56
C LEU A 388 0.81 0.33 20.07
N ARG A 389 0.67 -0.97 19.88
CA ARG A 389 -0.52 -1.72 20.29
C ARG A 389 -0.55 -2.04 21.80
N SER A 390 0.60 -2.28 22.42
CA SER A 390 0.73 -2.73 23.80
C SER A 390 1.26 -1.62 24.70
N PRO A 391 0.60 -1.32 25.84
CA PRO A 391 1.10 -0.33 26.79
C PRO A 391 2.43 -0.74 27.40
N SER A 392 2.63 -2.02 27.69
CA SER A 392 3.89 -2.51 28.24
C SER A 392 5.06 -2.36 27.26
N VAL A 393 4.82 -2.66 25.96
CA VAL A 393 5.83 -2.45 24.92
C VAL A 393 6.14 -0.97 24.76
N ALA A 394 5.13 -0.09 24.79
CA ALA A 394 5.34 1.35 24.67
C ALA A 394 6.26 1.88 25.79
N VAL A 395 6.00 1.51 27.06
CA VAL A 395 6.84 1.90 28.19
C VAL A 395 8.27 1.36 28.07
N MET A 396 8.45 0.12 27.60
CA MET A 396 9.78 -0.47 27.40
C MET A 396 10.56 0.26 26.31
N VAL A 397 9.91 0.57 25.20
CA VAL A 397 10.51 1.31 24.08
C VAL A 397 10.87 2.74 24.53
N GLU A 398 10.00 3.45 25.24
CA GLU A 398 10.32 4.79 25.76
C GLU A 398 11.58 4.78 26.63
N ARG A 399 11.68 3.87 27.61
CA ARG A 399 12.86 3.76 28.48
C ARG A 399 14.13 3.42 27.69
N MET A 400 14.02 2.54 26.70
CA MET A 400 15.14 2.19 25.83
C MET A 400 15.60 3.42 25.02
N LEU A 401 14.66 4.16 24.44
CA LEU A 401 14.97 5.35 23.62
C LEU A 401 15.56 6.46 24.47
N GLU A 402 15.05 6.71 25.69
CA GLU A 402 15.63 7.65 26.65
C GLU A 402 17.08 7.30 26.98
N LYS A 403 17.36 6.02 27.24
CA LYS A 403 18.71 5.54 27.50
C LYS A 403 19.61 5.69 26.30
N LEU A 404 19.15 5.32 25.13
CA LEU A 404 19.89 5.47 23.87
C LEU A 404 20.16 6.95 23.58
N ASP A 405 19.17 7.83 23.79
CA ASP A 405 19.31 9.26 23.58
C ASP A 405 20.34 9.89 24.52
N LEU A 406 20.32 9.49 25.81
CA LEU A 406 21.27 9.97 26.82
C LEU A 406 22.72 9.57 26.53
N LEU A 407 22.92 8.36 26.01
CA LEU A 407 24.26 7.78 25.85
C LEU A 407 24.86 8.02 24.46
N SER A 408 24.03 8.26 23.45
CA SER A 408 24.46 8.43 22.06
C SER A 408 24.75 9.88 21.69
N LYS A 409 25.63 10.06 20.71
CA LYS A 409 25.98 11.37 20.14
C LYS A 409 25.35 11.52 18.73
N PRO A 410 25.00 12.74 18.32
CA PRO A 410 24.57 12.99 16.94
C PRO A 410 25.59 12.48 15.93
N GLY A 411 25.12 11.77 14.89
CA GLY A 411 25.95 11.20 13.84
C GLY A 411 26.49 9.79 14.12
N GLU A 412 26.37 9.28 15.36
CA GLU A 412 26.63 7.85 15.64
C GLU A 412 25.61 6.99 14.89
N ARG A 413 26.04 5.83 14.39
CA ARG A 413 25.26 4.97 13.52
C ARG A 413 24.47 3.94 14.31
N LEU A 414 23.18 3.84 14.03
CA LEU A 414 22.25 2.90 14.64
C LEU A 414 21.92 1.76 13.68
N PHE A 415 21.94 0.52 14.19
CA PHE A 415 21.34 -0.64 13.55
C PHE A 415 20.12 -1.12 14.34
N VAL A 416 19.02 -1.44 13.64
CA VAL A 416 17.79 -2.00 14.22
C VAL A 416 17.43 -3.27 13.46
N GLY A 417 17.15 -4.38 14.16
CA GLY A 417 16.78 -5.63 13.52
C GLY A 417 16.21 -6.69 14.48
N PRO A 418 15.87 -7.88 13.97
CA PRO A 418 15.52 -9.04 14.80
C PRO A 418 16.73 -9.50 15.60
N ALA A 419 16.50 -10.20 16.74
CA ALA A 419 17.60 -10.66 17.57
C ALA A 419 18.37 -11.82 16.91
N ASP A 420 17.69 -12.70 16.19
CA ASP A 420 18.34 -13.73 15.36
C ASP A 420 18.54 -13.24 13.92
N LEU A 421 19.66 -12.59 13.64
CA LEU A 421 20.02 -12.07 12.31
C LEU A 421 20.22 -13.16 11.24
N ARG A 422 20.19 -14.44 11.59
CA ARG A 422 20.10 -15.51 10.60
C ARG A 422 18.73 -15.54 9.92
N ARG A 423 17.70 -14.96 10.56
CA ARG A 423 16.32 -14.85 10.06
C ARG A 423 15.88 -13.40 10.07
N THR A 424 16.01 -12.76 8.94
CA THR A 424 15.68 -11.34 8.77
C THR A 424 14.25 -11.16 8.27
N ASN A 425 13.27 -11.53 9.07
CA ASN A 425 11.86 -11.59 8.68
C ASN A 425 11.10 -10.29 8.92
N TYR A 426 11.56 -9.43 9.83
CA TYR A 426 10.89 -8.17 10.17
C TYR A 426 11.85 -7.20 10.89
N SER A 427 11.49 -5.90 10.92
CA SER A 427 12.28 -4.87 11.63
C SER A 427 11.37 -3.84 12.29
N ASP A 428 11.86 -3.24 13.38
CA ASP A 428 11.22 -2.11 14.07
C ASP A 428 11.70 -0.78 13.49
N THR A 429 11.50 -0.58 12.17
CA THR A 429 12.00 0.58 11.40
C THR A 429 11.55 1.92 11.99
N PHE A 430 10.41 1.97 12.71
CA PHE A 430 9.93 3.18 13.38
C PHE A 430 10.92 3.75 14.40
N ILE A 431 11.85 2.94 14.94
CA ILE A 431 12.87 3.39 15.89
C ILE A 431 13.77 4.46 15.26
N TYR A 432 14.12 4.32 13.98
CA TYR A 432 14.89 5.34 13.26
C TYR A 432 14.12 6.68 13.17
N HIS A 433 12.80 6.64 13.01
CA HIS A 433 11.98 7.84 13.04
C HIS A 433 12.03 8.55 14.40
N LEU A 434 12.05 7.81 15.49
CA LEU A 434 12.11 8.37 16.85
C LEU A 434 13.53 8.82 17.24
N MET A 435 14.57 8.33 16.54
CA MET A 435 15.98 8.66 16.80
C MET A 435 16.67 9.28 15.57
N PRO A 436 16.18 10.41 15.05
CA PRO A 436 16.66 11.00 13.78
C PRO A 436 18.12 11.48 13.84
N LYS A 437 18.69 11.67 15.03
CA LYS A 437 20.09 12.03 15.21
C LYS A 437 21.06 10.88 14.91
N LEU A 438 20.53 9.63 14.82
CA LEU A 438 21.30 8.42 14.60
C LEU A 438 21.01 7.86 13.20
N PRO A 439 21.86 8.14 12.21
CA PRO A 439 21.66 7.61 10.86
C PRO A 439 21.74 6.08 10.85
N PRO A 440 21.00 5.41 9.94
CA PRO A 440 21.08 3.96 9.79
C PRO A 440 22.51 3.49 9.48
N ALA A 441 22.92 2.39 10.11
CA ALA A 441 24.21 1.77 9.86
C ALA A 441 24.22 0.87 8.62
N SER A 442 23.04 0.41 8.19
CA SER A 442 22.86 -0.50 7.07
C SER A 442 21.74 -0.03 6.15
N PRO A 443 21.77 -0.32 4.84
CA PRO A 443 20.66 -0.07 3.93
C PRO A 443 19.50 -1.05 4.14
N PHE A 444 19.67 -2.14 4.89
CA PHE A 444 18.65 -3.19 5.12
C PHE A 444 17.65 -2.81 6.21
N LEU A 445 16.93 -1.69 6.07
CA LEU A 445 16.01 -1.24 7.10
C LEU A 445 14.75 -2.12 7.21
N GLU A 446 14.34 -2.74 6.10
CA GLU A 446 13.21 -3.69 6.06
C GLU A 446 13.61 -5.09 6.52
N MET A 447 14.90 -5.39 6.55
CA MET A 447 15.42 -6.73 6.84
C MET A 447 14.79 -7.80 5.93
N ASN A 448 14.84 -7.57 4.60
CA ASN A 448 14.25 -8.52 3.64
C ASN A 448 14.96 -9.87 3.67
N PRO A 449 14.21 -10.99 3.85
CA PRO A 449 14.79 -12.34 3.80
C PRO A 449 15.48 -12.61 2.46
N PHE A 450 16.58 -13.34 2.51
CA PHE A 450 17.45 -13.66 1.36
C PHE A 450 18.07 -12.45 0.66
N SER A 451 17.97 -11.27 1.28
CA SER A 451 18.76 -10.09 0.94
C SER A 451 19.67 -9.75 2.11
N ALA A 452 19.12 -9.28 3.22
CA ALA A 452 19.89 -8.92 4.40
C ALA A 452 20.67 -10.13 4.97
N ASN A 453 20.04 -11.31 5.07
CA ASN A 453 20.66 -12.54 5.54
C ASN A 453 21.20 -13.46 4.42
N ALA A 454 21.44 -12.93 3.22
CA ALA A 454 22.06 -13.71 2.15
C ALA A 454 23.52 -14.04 2.47
N PRO A 455 24.04 -15.20 2.04
CA PRO A 455 25.47 -15.46 2.09
C PRO A 455 26.26 -14.40 1.31
N GLY A 456 27.24 -13.79 1.97
CA GLY A 456 28.02 -12.70 1.37
C GLY A 456 27.32 -11.35 1.29
N SER A 457 26.18 -11.16 1.96
CA SER A 457 25.57 -9.85 2.12
C SER A 457 26.50 -8.91 2.89
N ARG A 458 26.33 -7.61 2.69
CA ARG A 458 27.12 -6.59 3.40
C ARG A 458 26.72 -6.40 4.86
N LEU A 459 25.72 -7.14 5.39
CA LEU A 459 25.18 -6.93 6.73
C LEU A 459 26.28 -6.98 7.82
N SER A 460 27.20 -7.94 7.75
CA SER A 460 28.32 -8.04 8.71
C SER A 460 29.22 -6.80 8.68
N SER A 461 29.62 -6.35 7.49
CA SER A 461 30.44 -5.14 7.34
C SER A 461 29.70 -3.85 7.74
N ASP A 462 28.40 -3.80 7.57
CA ASP A 462 27.56 -2.69 8.02
C ASP A 462 27.50 -2.65 9.55
N LEU A 463 27.35 -3.81 10.21
CA LEU A 463 27.40 -3.93 11.66
C LEU A 463 28.77 -3.50 12.23
N GLU A 464 29.87 -3.80 11.53
CA GLU A 464 31.21 -3.32 11.90
C GLU A 464 31.34 -1.79 11.87
N GLN A 465 30.40 -1.08 11.28
CA GLN A 465 30.34 0.39 11.23
C GLN A 465 29.29 0.97 12.17
N ALA A 466 28.44 0.16 12.78
CA ALA A 466 27.42 0.63 13.74
C ALA A 466 28.06 0.98 15.08
N ASP A 467 27.59 2.04 15.74
CA ASP A 467 27.97 2.41 17.11
C ASP A 467 26.97 1.82 18.12
N TRP A 468 25.71 1.75 17.70
CA TRP A 468 24.58 1.26 18.49
C TRP A 468 23.80 0.21 17.73
N ILE A 469 23.30 -0.79 18.48
CA ILE A 469 22.44 -1.84 17.94
C ILE A 469 21.23 -1.99 18.85
N VAL A 470 20.03 -2.02 18.23
CA VAL A 470 18.77 -2.41 18.88
C VAL A 470 18.28 -3.69 18.20
N LEU A 471 18.16 -4.76 18.99
CA LEU A 471 17.61 -6.03 18.54
C LEU A 471 16.29 -6.31 19.23
N ASN A 472 15.36 -7.00 18.54
CA ASN A 472 14.07 -7.37 19.10
C ASN A 472 13.81 -8.87 18.96
N ARG A 473 13.77 -9.59 20.11
CA ARG A 473 13.47 -11.01 20.19
C ARG A 473 12.02 -11.37 19.84
N ALA A 474 11.11 -10.39 19.82
CA ALA A 474 9.73 -10.63 19.43
C ALA A 474 9.59 -11.15 17.99
N TRP A 475 10.60 -10.94 17.15
CA TRP A 475 10.61 -11.40 15.75
C TRP A 475 11.25 -12.78 15.57
N ASP A 476 11.90 -13.35 16.57
CA ASP A 476 12.59 -14.64 16.47
C ASP A 476 11.60 -15.81 16.28
N ASP A 477 10.44 -15.73 16.94
CA ASP A 477 9.35 -16.72 16.85
C ASP A 477 8.30 -16.33 15.79
N TRP A 478 8.74 -15.77 14.66
CA TRP A 478 7.85 -15.34 13.60
C TRP A 478 6.91 -16.46 13.13
N PRO A 479 5.57 -16.24 13.16
CA PRO A 479 4.60 -17.34 12.99
C PRO A 479 4.40 -17.77 11.54
N GLU A 480 4.91 -17.02 10.54
CA GLU A 480 4.66 -17.30 9.13
C GLU A 480 5.31 -18.62 8.69
N GLN A 481 4.53 -19.47 8.05
CA GLN A 481 4.95 -20.78 7.54
C GLN A 481 5.55 -20.65 6.14
N ASN A 482 6.61 -19.88 6.00
CA ASN A 482 7.29 -19.67 4.72
C ASN A 482 8.82 -19.76 4.88
N ARG A 483 9.53 -19.53 3.78
CA ARG A 483 10.99 -19.66 3.73
C ARG A 483 11.74 -18.56 4.50
N SER A 484 11.07 -17.50 4.98
CA SER A 484 11.68 -16.47 5.83
C SER A 484 12.21 -17.06 7.16
N ARG A 485 11.83 -18.29 7.50
CA ARG A 485 12.35 -19.06 8.65
C ARG A 485 13.69 -19.74 8.38
N GLU A 486 14.16 -19.81 7.15
CA GLU A 486 15.43 -20.43 6.81
C GLU A 486 16.59 -19.60 7.38
N ASN A 487 17.55 -20.30 7.99
CA ASN A 487 18.70 -19.63 8.56
C ASN A 487 19.68 -19.20 7.46
N GLY A 488 20.05 -17.94 7.48
CA GLY A 488 21.23 -17.42 6.79
C GLY A 488 22.53 -17.65 7.60
N PRO A 489 23.60 -16.98 7.21
CA PRO A 489 24.92 -17.08 7.85
C PRO A 489 24.94 -16.54 9.28
N ASP A 490 25.86 -17.03 10.10
CA ASP A 490 26.06 -16.63 11.50
C ASP A 490 27.03 -15.43 11.67
N GLU A 491 27.67 -14.99 10.56
CA GLU A 491 28.64 -13.90 10.59
C GLU A 491 28.12 -12.62 11.28
N PRO A 492 26.91 -12.11 10.98
CA PRO A 492 26.38 -10.90 11.62
C PRO A 492 26.28 -11.05 13.14
N LEU A 493 25.84 -12.21 13.63
CA LEU A 493 25.75 -12.47 15.08
C LEU A 493 27.14 -12.57 15.73
N ARG A 494 28.16 -13.09 15.00
CA ARG A 494 29.53 -13.13 15.49
C ARG A 494 30.11 -11.71 15.65
N VAL A 495 29.84 -10.80 14.74
CA VAL A 495 30.24 -9.39 14.87
C VAL A 495 29.64 -8.79 16.14
N ILE A 496 28.34 -9.01 16.39
CA ILE A 496 27.70 -8.47 17.60
C ILE A 496 28.34 -9.03 18.88
N ARG A 497 28.53 -10.35 18.96
CA ARG A 497 29.14 -11.00 20.13
C ARG A 497 30.57 -10.52 20.42
N ASN A 498 31.33 -10.30 19.36
CA ASN A 498 32.74 -9.90 19.49
C ASN A 498 32.90 -8.41 19.79
N ASP A 499 32.20 -7.54 19.05
CA ASP A 499 32.47 -6.11 18.98
C ASP A 499 31.52 -5.27 19.83
N PHE A 500 30.43 -5.83 20.34
CA PHE A 500 29.43 -5.09 21.09
C PHE A 500 29.27 -5.63 22.52
N MET A 501 28.85 -4.76 23.40
CA MET A 501 28.46 -5.09 24.78
C MET A 501 26.99 -4.76 24.97
N LEU A 502 26.27 -5.63 25.63
CA LEU A 502 24.89 -5.40 26.06
C LEU A 502 24.90 -4.27 27.09
N VAL A 503 24.14 -3.22 26.82
CA VAL A 503 23.93 -2.11 27.76
C VAL A 503 22.82 -2.44 28.73
N GLU A 504 21.64 -2.86 28.18
CA GLU A 504 20.46 -3.18 28.97
C GLU A 504 19.41 -3.91 28.12
N GLU A 505 18.52 -4.67 28.78
CA GLU A 505 17.37 -5.34 28.17
C GLU A 505 16.05 -4.64 28.57
N TYR A 506 15.17 -4.44 27.60
CA TYR A 506 13.85 -3.81 27.77
C TYR A 506 12.75 -4.74 27.23
N GLY A 507 12.41 -5.76 28.01
CA GLY A 507 11.47 -6.81 27.59
C GLY A 507 12.04 -7.66 26.45
N SER A 508 11.49 -7.54 25.24
CA SER A 508 12.03 -8.23 24.07
C SER A 508 13.15 -7.45 23.37
N PHE A 509 13.36 -6.18 23.71
CA PHE A 509 14.41 -5.35 23.11
C PHE A 509 15.73 -5.48 23.86
N GLU A 510 16.81 -5.52 23.11
CA GLU A 510 18.19 -5.55 23.59
C GLU A 510 18.94 -4.34 23.02
N LEU A 511 19.53 -3.52 23.88
CA LEU A 511 20.34 -2.36 23.49
C LEU A 511 21.81 -2.70 23.65
N PHE A 512 22.56 -2.59 22.56
CA PHE A 512 24.02 -2.82 22.56
C PHE A 512 24.76 -1.56 22.17
N ARG A 513 25.98 -1.42 22.70
CA ARG A 513 26.95 -0.40 22.35
C ARG A 513 28.24 -1.05 21.87
N ARG A 514 28.88 -0.45 20.89
CA ARG A 514 30.21 -0.88 20.44
C ARG A 514 31.23 -0.80 21.59
N LYS A 515 32.03 -1.86 21.76
CA LYS A 515 33.17 -1.87 22.69
C LYS A 515 34.19 -0.81 22.25
N ALA A 516 34.76 -0.07 23.20
CA ALA A 516 35.87 0.79 22.89
C ALA A 516 37.00 -0.05 22.27
N LYS A 517 37.55 0.40 21.14
CA LYS A 517 38.76 -0.25 20.62
C LYS A 517 39.83 -0.10 21.69
N VAL A 518 40.27 -1.20 22.30
CA VAL A 518 41.45 -1.21 23.14
C VAL A 518 42.60 -0.80 22.23
N GLY A 519 43.11 0.42 22.42
CA GLY A 519 44.30 0.88 21.67
C GLY A 519 45.41 -0.13 21.92
N VAL A 520 45.88 -0.73 20.85
CA VAL A 520 47.18 -1.39 20.87
C VAL A 520 48.16 -0.24 20.80
N ASP A 521 48.61 0.25 21.99
CA ASP A 521 49.75 1.13 22.12
C ASP A 521 51.04 0.41 21.70
#